data_65c1d39ebfc62502f9984328cbcd4e13
#
_entry.id   65c1d39ebfc62502f9984328cbcd4e13
#
_cell.length_a   1.000
_cell.length_b   1.000
_cell.length_c   1.000
_cell.angle_alpha   90.00
_cell.angle_beta   90.00
_cell.angle_gamma   90.00
#
_symmetry.space_group_name_H-M   'P 1'
#
loop_
_entity.id
_entity.type
_entity.pdbx_description
1 polymer ?
#
loop_
_entity_poly.entity_id
_entity_poly.type
_entity_poly.pdbx_seq_one_letter_code
_entity_poly.pdbx_strand_id
1 'polypeptide(L)'
;MITTARQLKDLIRNMSKKKSADAQILMRNYMMERFLERISLSEYKNQFILKGGMLVAAMVGLDARATMDLDATIKGTNVSVEDVEMIISQIISIPLDDGVSFRVKRISEIMEEADYPGVRVSMETKFDGVITPLKIDISTGDVITPREIKYKFNLMLEDRTIEVWAYNLETVLAEKLETVVSSKRYKYTNERFFMIFIFYKSCMENNSKNKFYGLHLWLQPKKGEH
;
A
#
# COMPACT_ATOMS: atom_id res chain seq x y z
N MET A 1 -13.89 7.49 -18.65
CA MET A 1 -12.59 8.06 -18.21
C MET A 1 -12.84 9.42 -17.55
N ILE A 2 -12.19 9.73 -16.46
CA ILE A 2 -12.32 11.01 -15.74
C ILE A 2 -11.40 12.01 -16.43
N THR A 3 -11.96 13.12 -16.95
CA THR A 3 -11.20 14.08 -17.76
C THR A 3 -11.06 15.46 -17.11
N THR A 4 -11.86 15.78 -16.10
CA THR A 4 -11.85 17.09 -15.45
C THR A 4 -11.76 17.00 -13.94
N ALA A 5 -11.11 18.00 -13.31
CA ALA A 5 -11.04 18.10 -11.86
C ALA A 5 -12.43 18.22 -11.21
N ARG A 6 -13.39 18.87 -11.88
CA ARG A 6 -14.77 18.96 -11.40
C ARG A 6 -15.40 17.58 -11.30
N GLN A 7 -15.33 16.79 -12.36
CA GLN A 7 -15.85 15.42 -12.39
C GLN A 7 -15.21 14.55 -11.29
N LEU A 8 -13.87 14.60 -11.15
CA LEU A 8 -13.16 13.86 -10.12
C LEU A 8 -13.61 14.29 -8.71
N LYS A 9 -13.69 15.60 -8.44
CA LYS A 9 -14.14 16.13 -7.14
C LYS A 9 -15.57 15.71 -6.81
N ASP A 10 -16.46 15.68 -7.78
CA ASP A 10 -17.86 15.27 -7.58
C ASP A 10 -17.95 13.77 -7.27
N LEU A 11 -17.18 12.93 -7.98
CA LEU A 11 -17.08 11.49 -7.69
C LEU A 11 -16.51 11.23 -6.29
N ILE A 12 -15.41 11.89 -5.94
CA ILE A 12 -14.78 11.79 -4.61
C ILE A 12 -15.76 12.26 -3.53
N ARG A 13 -16.48 13.37 -3.72
CA ARG A 13 -17.47 13.86 -2.75
C ARG A 13 -18.61 12.86 -2.55
N ASN A 14 -19.12 12.26 -3.62
CA ASN A 14 -20.17 11.26 -3.54
C ASN A 14 -19.69 10.01 -2.80
N MET A 15 -18.49 9.54 -3.10
CA MET A 15 -17.87 8.41 -2.41
C MET A 15 -17.61 8.73 -0.93
N SER A 16 -17.09 9.91 -0.60
CA SER A 16 -16.87 10.39 0.75
C SER A 16 -18.15 10.33 1.59
N LYS A 17 -19.27 10.81 1.04
CA LYS A 17 -20.57 10.72 1.71
C LYS A 17 -21.06 9.30 1.87
N LYS A 18 -20.94 8.46 0.83
CA LYS A 18 -21.42 7.07 0.84
C LYS A 18 -20.64 6.20 1.84
N LYS A 19 -19.33 6.45 1.97
CA LYS A 19 -18.41 5.63 2.75
C LYS A 19 -18.00 6.27 4.08
N SER A 20 -18.49 7.48 4.41
CA SER A 20 -18.08 8.27 5.57
C SER A 20 -16.55 8.44 5.66
N ALA A 21 -15.90 8.59 4.50
CA ALA A 21 -14.45 8.69 4.36
C ALA A 21 -14.02 10.13 4.04
N ASP A 22 -12.80 10.49 4.45
CA ASP A 22 -12.25 11.82 4.16
C ASP A 22 -11.98 12.00 2.66
N ALA A 23 -12.50 13.09 2.08
CA ALA A 23 -12.37 13.38 0.65
C ALA A 23 -10.93 13.64 0.21
N GLN A 24 -10.06 14.19 1.09
CA GLN A 24 -8.65 14.42 0.77
C GLN A 24 -7.89 13.10 0.72
N ILE A 25 -8.21 12.17 1.61
CA ILE A 25 -7.66 10.82 1.60
C ILE A 25 -8.06 10.08 0.33
N LEU A 26 -9.35 10.13 -0.05
CA LEU A 26 -9.84 9.52 -1.29
C LEU A 26 -9.18 10.12 -2.53
N MET A 27 -8.98 11.44 -2.57
CA MET A 27 -8.25 12.10 -3.66
C MET A 27 -6.81 11.59 -3.76
N ARG A 28 -6.13 11.47 -2.62
CA ARG A 28 -4.76 10.95 -2.58
C ARG A 28 -4.70 9.49 -3.01
N ASN A 29 -5.62 8.66 -2.56
CA ASN A 29 -5.71 7.26 -2.97
C ASN A 29 -5.90 7.14 -4.49
N TYR A 30 -6.77 7.96 -5.10
CA TYR A 30 -6.92 8.01 -6.55
C TYR A 30 -5.58 8.32 -7.25
N MET A 31 -4.82 9.28 -6.76
CA MET A 31 -3.52 9.62 -7.35
C MET A 31 -2.48 8.51 -7.14
N MET A 32 -2.52 7.82 -5.99
CA MET A 32 -1.67 6.63 -5.75
C MET A 32 -2.02 5.49 -6.70
N GLU A 33 -3.30 5.26 -7.00
CA GLU A 33 -3.72 4.28 -8.00
C GLU A 33 -3.17 4.60 -9.40
N ARG A 34 -3.15 5.87 -9.80
CA ARG A 34 -2.53 6.29 -11.08
C ARG A 34 -1.03 6.02 -11.12
N PHE A 35 -0.36 6.14 -9.98
CA PHE A 35 1.04 5.75 -9.86
C PHE A 35 1.24 4.22 -9.91
N LEU A 36 0.42 3.45 -9.18
CA LEU A 36 0.44 1.97 -9.24
C LEU A 36 0.19 1.46 -10.66
N GLU A 37 -0.67 2.10 -11.42
CA GLU A 37 -0.92 1.72 -12.79
C GLU A 37 0.33 1.91 -13.65
N ARG A 38 1.07 3.01 -13.48
CA ARG A 38 2.36 3.21 -14.16
C ARG A 38 3.38 2.15 -13.76
N ILE A 39 3.45 1.77 -12.47
CA ILE A 39 4.29 0.65 -12.03
C ILE A 39 3.92 -0.63 -12.78
N SER A 40 2.63 -0.96 -12.90
CA SER A 40 2.18 -2.19 -13.55
C SER A 40 2.52 -2.28 -15.04
N LEU A 41 2.77 -1.14 -15.67
CA LEU A 41 3.16 -1.01 -17.08
C LEU A 41 4.66 -0.81 -17.28
N SER A 42 5.42 -0.56 -16.22
CA SER A 42 6.85 -0.31 -16.26
C SER A 42 7.66 -1.60 -16.43
N GLU A 43 8.93 -1.45 -16.77
CA GLU A 43 9.91 -2.53 -16.72
C GLU A 43 10.18 -3.01 -15.29
N TYR A 44 9.91 -2.16 -14.27
CA TYR A 44 10.07 -2.45 -12.85
C TYR A 44 8.89 -3.20 -12.23
N LYS A 45 7.84 -3.53 -12.99
CA LYS A 45 6.62 -4.20 -12.49
C LYS A 45 6.89 -5.50 -11.71
N ASN A 46 7.98 -6.21 -12.03
CA ASN A 46 8.33 -7.46 -11.36
C ASN A 46 9.25 -7.27 -10.14
N GLN A 47 9.72 -6.05 -9.91
CA GLN A 47 10.61 -5.70 -8.80
C GLN A 47 9.87 -4.92 -7.71
N PHE A 48 8.88 -4.12 -8.10
CA PHE A 48 8.06 -3.31 -7.21
C PHE A 48 6.98 -4.17 -6.55
N ILE A 49 7.05 -4.33 -5.22
CA ILE A 49 6.13 -5.16 -4.45
C ILE A 49 5.37 -4.28 -3.48
N LEU A 50 4.06 -4.15 -3.68
CA LEU A 50 3.17 -3.34 -2.84
C LEU A 50 3.06 -3.96 -1.45
N LYS A 51 3.14 -3.11 -0.42
CA LYS A 51 2.93 -3.49 0.99
C LYS A 51 2.13 -2.42 1.75
N GLY A 52 2.13 -2.49 3.06
CA GLY A 52 1.62 -1.44 3.94
C GLY A 52 0.11 -1.23 3.90
N GLY A 53 -0.29 -0.02 4.28
CA GLY A 53 -1.70 0.32 4.52
C GLY A 53 -2.58 0.24 3.29
N MET A 54 -2.08 0.62 2.11
CA MET A 54 -2.85 0.59 0.87
C MET A 54 -3.20 -0.84 0.45
N LEU A 55 -2.25 -1.77 0.58
CA LEU A 55 -2.49 -3.19 0.33
C LEU A 55 -3.50 -3.77 1.32
N VAL A 56 -3.35 -3.47 2.61
CA VAL A 56 -4.28 -3.90 3.66
C VAL A 56 -5.71 -3.44 3.34
N ALA A 57 -5.91 -2.16 3.00
CA ALA A 57 -7.21 -1.62 2.64
C ALA A 57 -7.80 -2.32 1.41
N ALA A 58 -6.98 -2.62 0.40
CA ALA A 58 -7.41 -3.34 -0.79
C ALA A 58 -7.83 -4.80 -0.50
N MET A 59 -7.09 -5.50 0.38
CA MET A 59 -7.36 -6.91 0.72
C MET A 59 -8.64 -7.09 1.53
N VAL A 60 -8.92 -6.21 2.47
CA VAL A 60 -10.08 -6.35 3.38
C VAL A 60 -11.32 -5.63 2.89
N GLY A 61 -11.23 -4.88 1.80
CA GLY A 61 -12.36 -4.09 1.31
C GLY A 61 -12.79 -3.00 2.32
N LEU A 62 -11.95 -2.70 3.30
CA LEU A 62 -12.18 -1.60 4.23
C LEU A 62 -12.11 -0.31 3.44
N ASP A 63 -13.24 0.37 3.39
CA ASP A 63 -13.38 1.67 2.78
C ASP A 63 -12.27 2.59 3.28
N ALA A 64 -11.36 2.92 2.37
CA ALA A 64 -10.29 3.89 2.46
C ALA A 64 -9.91 4.27 3.90
N ARG A 65 -9.33 3.35 4.65
CA ARG A 65 -8.63 3.76 5.85
C ARG A 65 -7.59 4.76 5.46
N ALA A 66 -7.40 5.72 6.32
CA ALA A 66 -6.52 6.86 6.20
C ALA A 66 -5.06 6.50 5.85
N THR A 67 -4.87 5.71 4.79
CA THR A 67 -3.55 5.47 4.23
C THR A 67 -3.18 6.70 3.45
N MET A 68 -2.15 7.37 3.96
CA MET A 68 -1.67 8.62 3.39
C MET A 68 -0.45 8.42 2.51
N ASP A 69 0.20 7.27 2.62
CA ASP A 69 1.46 6.95 1.97
C ASP A 69 1.33 5.61 1.22
N LEU A 70 2.07 5.45 0.15
CA LEU A 70 2.24 4.21 -0.58
C LEU A 70 3.52 3.54 -0.10
N ASP A 71 3.40 2.34 0.43
CA ASP A 71 4.55 1.56 0.88
C ASP A 71 4.86 0.46 -0.14
N ALA A 72 6.12 0.30 -0.49
CA ALA A 72 6.59 -0.74 -1.40
C ALA A 72 7.97 -1.25 -0.99
N THR A 73 8.32 -2.45 -1.42
CA THR A 73 9.69 -2.93 -1.41
C THR A 73 10.18 -3.20 -2.82
N ILE A 74 11.45 -2.95 -3.08
CA ILE A 74 12.10 -3.30 -4.35
C ILE A 74 12.92 -4.58 -4.10
N LYS A 75 12.62 -5.61 -4.89
CA LYS A 75 13.26 -6.91 -4.82
C LYS A 75 14.50 -6.97 -5.71
N GLY A 76 15.56 -7.56 -5.20
CA GLY A 76 16.70 -7.99 -6.01
C GLY A 76 17.90 -7.04 -6.04
N THR A 77 17.83 -5.87 -5.45
CA THR A 77 18.96 -4.96 -5.30
C THR A 77 18.93 -4.17 -3.99
N ASN A 78 20.11 -3.80 -3.50
CA ASN A 78 20.23 -2.70 -2.56
C ASN A 78 20.05 -1.43 -3.38
N VAL A 79 19.05 -0.62 -3.07
CA VAL A 79 18.68 0.54 -3.88
C VAL A 79 19.20 1.80 -3.19
N SER A 80 20.09 2.52 -3.86
CA SER A 80 20.53 3.84 -3.44
C SER A 80 19.46 4.91 -3.70
N VAL A 81 19.65 6.09 -3.15
CA VAL A 81 18.77 7.24 -3.45
C VAL A 81 18.76 7.54 -4.94
N GLU A 82 19.92 7.44 -5.59
CA GLU A 82 20.11 7.67 -7.03
C GLU A 82 19.39 6.64 -7.88
N ASP A 83 19.44 5.35 -7.48
CA ASP A 83 18.73 4.29 -8.17
C ASP A 83 17.21 4.49 -8.06
N VAL A 84 16.72 4.86 -6.86
CA VAL A 84 15.29 5.18 -6.65
C VAL A 84 14.87 6.37 -7.51
N GLU A 85 15.69 7.42 -7.58
CA GLU A 85 15.39 8.58 -8.43
C GLU A 85 15.26 8.21 -9.89
N MET A 86 16.16 7.40 -10.41
CA MET A 86 16.13 6.90 -11.78
C MET A 86 14.87 6.05 -12.02
N ILE A 87 14.59 5.08 -11.16
CA ILE A 87 13.43 4.18 -11.27
C ILE A 87 12.12 4.99 -11.25
N ILE A 88 11.97 5.88 -10.28
CA ILE A 88 10.76 6.71 -10.14
C ILE A 88 10.59 7.63 -11.36
N SER A 89 11.68 8.24 -11.85
CA SER A 89 11.64 9.11 -13.03
C SER A 89 11.16 8.34 -14.27
N GLN A 90 11.59 7.11 -14.45
CA GLN A 90 11.14 6.25 -15.54
C GLN A 90 9.68 5.84 -15.39
N ILE A 91 9.24 5.46 -14.19
CA ILE A 91 7.85 5.10 -13.92
C ILE A 91 6.91 6.28 -14.19
N ILE A 92 7.21 7.47 -13.68
CA ILE A 92 6.33 8.64 -13.87
C ILE A 92 6.33 9.18 -15.30
N SER A 93 7.31 8.82 -16.12
CA SER A 93 7.38 9.18 -17.54
C SER A 93 6.47 8.32 -18.42
N ILE A 94 5.93 7.20 -17.91
CA ILE A 94 5.03 6.32 -18.67
C ILE A 94 3.76 7.10 -19.03
N PRO A 95 3.46 7.25 -20.33
CA PRO A 95 2.28 7.98 -20.76
C PRO A 95 1.01 7.19 -20.47
N LEU A 96 0.07 7.81 -19.78
CA LEU A 96 -1.30 7.32 -19.64
C LEU A 96 -2.26 8.45 -20.01
N ASP A 97 -3.34 8.08 -20.69
CA ASP A 97 -4.40 9.04 -21.04
C ASP A 97 -5.34 9.26 -19.84
N ASP A 98 -4.74 9.57 -18.68
CA ASP A 98 -5.45 9.82 -17.42
C ASP A 98 -5.40 11.28 -16.97
N GLY A 99 -4.70 12.13 -17.73
CA GLY A 99 -4.51 13.54 -17.43
C GLY A 99 -3.68 13.83 -16.17
N VAL A 100 -3.10 12.81 -15.54
CA VAL A 100 -2.31 12.95 -14.30
C VAL A 100 -0.83 13.05 -14.64
N SER A 101 -0.19 14.10 -14.15
CA SER A 101 1.27 14.26 -14.18
C SER A 101 1.86 14.21 -12.78
N PHE A 102 3.10 13.73 -12.69
CA PHE A 102 3.84 13.59 -11.43
C PHE A 102 5.10 14.45 -11.47
N ARG A 103 5.47 14.98 -10.32
CA ARG A 103 6.71 15.73 -10.15
C ARG A 103 7.36 15.35 -8.82
N VAL A 104 8.57 14.82 -8.86
CA VAL A 104 9.39 14.58 -7.67
C VAL A 104 9.79 15.91 -7.04
N LYS A 105 9.61 16.02 -5.73
CA LYS A 105 9.99 17.21 -4.94
C LYS A 105 11.25 16.95 -4.13
N ARG A 106 11.34 15.78 -3.55
CA ARG A 106 12.46 15.40 -2.69
C ARG A 106 12.54 13.87 -2.61
N ILE A 107 13.75 13.37 -2.60
CA ILE A 107 14.08 11.99 -2.24
C ILE A 107 15.02 12.05 -1.04
N SER A 108 14.81 11.20 -0.06
CA SER A 108 15.64 11.17 1.15
C SER A 108 15.66 9.78 1.75
N GLU A 109 16.77 9.42 2.33
CA GLU A 109 16.85 8.20 3.15
C GLU A 109 15.91 8.30 4.34
N ILE A 110 15.31 7.18 4.70
CA ILE A 110 14.57 6.99 5.94
C ILE A 110 15.51 6.19 6.85
N MET A 111 16.01 6.85 7.89
CA MET A 111 16.67 6.16 8.98
C MET A 111 15.56 5.64 9.91
N GLU A 112 15.04 4.46 9.64
CA GLU A 112 14.30 3.71 10.65
C GLU A 112 15.33 3.00 11.54
N GLU A 113 14.97 2.74 12.81
CA GLU A 113 15.77 1.95 13.75
C GLU A 113 15.93 0.47 13.30
N ALA A 114 15.55 0.17 12.07
CA ALA A 114 15.63 -1.15 11.44
C ALA A 114 16.92 -1.31 10.64
N ASP A 115 17.38 -2.56 10.55
CA ASP A 115 18.65 -2.97 9.92
C ASP A 115 18.78 -2.62 8.41
N TYR A 116 17.73 -2.09 7.79
CA TYR A 116 17.71 -1.78 6.35
C TYR A 116 17.26 -0.34 6.09
N PRO A 117 18.07 0.46 5.37
CA PRO A 117 17.70 1.81 4.98
C PRO A 117 16.54 1.80 3.99
N GLY A 118 15.56 2.66 4.24
CA GLY A 118 14.49 2.95 3.30
C GLY A 118 14.71 4.28 2.58
N VAL A 119 14.00 4.48 1.50
CA VAL A 119 14.02 5.74 0.73
C VAL A 119 12.61 6.30 0.64
N ARG A 120 12.43 7.54 1.07
CA ARG A 120 11.18 8.30 0.94
C ARG A 120 11.21 9.19 -0.28
N VAL A 121 10.24 9.00 -1.16
CA VAL A 121 10.00 9.87 -2.31
C VAL A 121 8.79 10.75 -2.02
N SER A 122 9.03 12.05 -1.90
CA SER A 122 7.97 13.06 -1.80
C SER A 122 7.73 13.64 -3.18
N MET A 123 6.49 13.58 -3.65
CA MET A 123 6.11 14.08 -4.98
C MET A 123 4.79 14.83 -4.94
N GLU A 124 4.53 15.56 -6.00
CA GLU A 124 3.24 16.20 -6.27
C GLU A 124 2.65 15.58 -7.53
N THR A 125 1.34 15.35 -7.49
CA THR A 125 0.56 15.05 -8.69
C THR A 125 -0.21 16.28 -9.10
N LYS A 126 -0.39 16.45 -10.41
CA LYS A 126 -1.23 17.49 -10.96
C LYS A 126 -2.25 16.87 -11.91
N PHE A 127 -3.51 17.21 -11.69
CA PHE A 127 -4.64 16.81 -12.54
C PHE A 127 -5.59 18.00 -12.73
N ASP A 128 -5.72 18.50 -13.95
CA ASP A 128 -6.58 19.63 -14.32
C ASP A 128 -6.51 20.79 -13.29
N GLY A 129 -5.28 21.25 -12.98
CA GLY A 129 -5.00 22.33 -12.02
C GLY A 129 -5.04 21.97 -10.55
N VAL A 130 -5.52 20.78 -10.18
CA VAL A 130 -5.51 20.30 -8.79
C VAL A 130 -4.15 19.66 -8.48
N ILE A 131 -3.51 20.11 -7.40
CA ILE A 131 -2.24 19.56 -6.92
C ILE A 131 -2.53 18.72 -5.68
N THR A 132 -2.01 17.49 -5.67
CA THR A 132 -2.12 16.55 -4.54
C THR A 132 -0.73 16.04 -4.16
N PRO A 133 -0.29 16.21 -2.90
CA PRO A 133 0.98 15.68 -2.45
C PRO A 133 0.87 14.16 -2.25
N LEU A 134 1.89 13.42 -2.68
CA LEU A 134 2.07 12.00 -2.45
C LEU A 134 3.38 11.72 -1.73
N LYS A 135 3.40 10.65 -0.96
CA LYS A 135 4.61 10.06 -0.40
C LYS A 135 4.66 8.58 -0.76
N ILE A 136 5.83 8.12 -1.12
CA ILE A 136 6.12 6.72 -1.38
C ILE A 136 7.31 6.34 -0.53
N ASP A 137 7.14 5.33 0.31
CA ASP A 137 8.20 4.77 1.14
C ASP A 137 8.65 3.45 0.53
N ILE A 138 9.91 3.38 0.18
CA ILE A 138 10.52 2.25 -0.50
C ILE A 138 11.54 1.63 0.43
N SER A 139 11.34 0.35 0.76
CA SER A 139 12.33 -0.47 1.46
C SER A 139 13.04 -1.41 0.49
N THR A 140 14.12 -2.01 0.97
CA THR A 140 14.87 -3.06 0.27
C THR A 140 15.22 -4.15 1.25
N GLY A 141 15.46 -5.36 0.74
CA GLY A 141 15.90 -6.48 1.58
C GLY A 141 14.81 -7.16 2.40
N ASP A 142 13.56 -6.77 2.24
CA ASP A 142 12.44 -7.36 2.99
C ASP A 142 12.31 -8.87 2.69
N VAL A 143 12.15 -9.66 3.75
CA VAL A 143 11.91 -11.10 3.62
C VAL A 143 10.42 -11.36 3.48
N ILE A 144 10.02 -11.89 2.34
CA ILE A 144 8.62 -12.22 2.02
C ILE A 144 8.44 -13.74 2.09
N THR A 145 7.68 -14.22 3.05
CA THR A 145 7.48 -15.67 3.28
C THR A 145 6.03 -16.07 3.05
N PRO A 146 5.74 -17.11 2.23
CA PRO A 146 6.69 -17.89 1.43
C PRO A 146 7.21 -17.16 0.19
N ARG A 147 6.48 -16.21 -0.36
CA ARG A 147 6.83 -15.35 -1.50
C ARG A 147 5.75 -14.31 -1.76
N GLU A 148 6.08 -13.28 -2.53
CA GLU A 148 5.14 -12.29 -3.06
C GLU A 148 4.05 -12.94 -3.93
N ILE A 149 2.91 -12.26 -4.04
CA ILE A 149 1.77 -12.71 -4.85
C ILE A 149 1.43 -11.69 -5.93
N LYS A 150 0.86 -12.17 -7.04
CA LYS A 150 0.19 -11.29 -8.00
C LYS A 150 -1.18 -10.93 -7.47
N TYR A 151 -1.37 -9.65 -7.21
CA TYR A 151 -2.59 -9.11 -6.64
C TYR A 151 -3.36 -8.30 -7.68
N LYS A 152 -4.64 -8.63 -7.85
CA LYS A 152 -5.57 -7.86 -8.68
C LYS A 152 -6.13 -6.70 -7.87
N PHE A 153 -5.57 -5.53 -8.09
CA PHE A 153 -5.95 -4.31 -7.40
C PHE A 153 -7.13 -3.65 -8.11
N ASN A 154 -8.28 -3.55 -7.43
CA ASN A 154 -9.48 -2.89 -7.95
C ASN A 154 -9.30 -1.37 -7.87
N LEU A 155 -9.54 -0.67 -8.97
CA LEU A 155 -9.47 0.78 -9.00
C LEU A 155 -10.74 1.41 -8.39
N MET A 156 -10.56 2.45 -7.62
CA MET A 156 -11.59 3.04 -6.77
C MET A 156 -12.76 3.64 -7.55
N LEU A 157 -12.48 4.28 -8.68
CA LEU A 157 -13.46 5.02 -9.49
C LEU A 157 -13.70 4.41 -10.88
N GLU A 158 -13.16 3.24 -11.14
CA GLU A 158 -13.26 2.57 -12.43
C GLU A 158 -13.57 1.08 -12.22
N ASP A 159 -14.41 0.52 -13.09
CA ASP A 159 -14.75 -0.92 -13.05
C ASP A 159 -13.68 -1.73 -13.80
N ARG A 160 -12.44 -1.66 -13.33
CA ARG A 160 -11.31 -2.43 -13.83
C ARG A 160 -10.26 -2.67 -12.75
N THR A 161 -9.40 -3.61 -13.02
CA THR A 161 -8.29 -3.99 -12.13
C THR A 161 -6.95 -3.77 -12.82
N ILE A 162 -5.92 -3.54 -12.01
CA ILE A 162 -4.52 -3.63 -12.40
C ILE A 162 -3.87 -4.80 -11.67
N GLU A 163 -2.87 -5.44 -12.27
CA GLU A 163 -2.10 -6.50 -11.63
C GLU A 163 -0.79 -5.93 -11.12
N VAL A 164 -0.54 -6.09 -9.82
CA VAL A 164 0.69 -5.66 -9.16
C VAL A 164 1.24 -6.80 -8.31
N TRP A 165 2.56 -6.84 -8.12
CA TRP A 165 3.13 -7.70 -7.09
C TRP A 165 2.86 -7.11 -5.73
N ALA A 166 2.56 -7.96 -4.76
CA ALA A 166 2.22 -7.54 -3.41
C ALA A 166 2.69 -8.57 -2.38
N TYR A 167 2.79 -8.13 -1.14
CA TYR A 167 2.97 -9.06 -0.02
C TYR A 167 1.80 -10.03 0.04
N ASN A 168 2.11 -11.28 0.41
CA ASN A 168 1.09 -12.22 0.81
C ASN A 168 0.52 -11.84 2.20
N LEU A 169 -0.59 -12.44 2.56
CA LEU A 169 -1.28 -12.13 3.81
C LEU A 169 -0.42 -12.44 5.04
N GLU A 170 0.35 -13.52 4.99
CA GLU A 170 1.22 -13.97 6.09
C GLU A 170 2.28 -12.92 6.41
N THR A 171 2.94 -12.39 5.38
CA THR A 171 3.95 -11.34 5.55
C THR A 171 3.34 -10.04 6.06
N VAL A 172 2.17 -9.63 5.53
CA VAL A 172 1.45 -8.45 6.02
C VAL A 172 1.11 -8.58 7.50
N LEU A 173 0.64 -9.76 7.93
CA LEU A 173 0.32 -10.01 9.33
C LEU A 173 1.57 -10.01 10.20
N ALA A 174 2.66 -10.61 9.74
CA ALA A 174 3.93 -10.63 10.45
C ALA A 174 4.48 -9.22 10.71
N GLU A 175 4.53 -8.36 9.70
CA GLU A 175 4.94 -6.95 9.85
C GLU A 175 4.06 -6.18 10.85
N LYS A 176 2.73 -6.39 10.79
CA LYS A 176 1.83 -5.73 11.73
C LYS A 176 2.02 -6.21 13.16
N LEU A 177 2.26 -7.50 13.35
CA LEU A 177 2.58 -8.08 14.68
C LEU A 177 3.91 -7.54 15.20
N GLU A 178 4.95 -7.52 14.39
CA GLU A 178 6.24 -6.96 14.74
C GLU A 178 6.12 -5.49 15.19
N THR A 179 5.40 -4.67 14.44
CA THR A 179 5.15 -3.28 14.80
C THR A 179 4.46 -3.13 16.17
N VAL A 180 3.60 -4.10 16.54
CA VAL A 180 2.94 -4.11 17.85
C VAL A 180 3.90 -4.51 18.96
N VAL A 181 4.72 -5.55 18.72
CA VAL A 181 5.63 -6.09 19.72
C VAL A 181 6.81 -5.14 19.98
N SER A 182 7.39 -4.58 18.91
CA SER A 182 8.55 -3.68 18.98
C SER A 182 8.23 -2.27 19.46
N SER A 183 6.96 -1.83 19.30
CA SER A 183 6.56 -0.51 19.77
C SER A 183 6.49 -0.46 21.30
N LYS A 184 7.43 0.21 21.94
CA LYS A 184 7.45 0.50 23.40
C LYS A 184 6.26 1.38 23.87
N ARG A 185 5.35 1.78 23.01
CA ARG A 185 4.18 2.60 23.32
C ARG A 185 2.96 1.72 23.61
N TYR A 186 2.82 1.27 24.83
CA TYR A 186 1.69 0.47 25.36
C TYR A 186 0.29 1.10 25.12
N LYS A 187 0.19 2.39 24.82
CA LYS A 187 -1.08 3.12 24.72
C LYS A 187 -1.97 2.74 23.52
N TYR A 188 -1.40 2.10 22.46
CA TYR A 188 -2.14 1.77 21.24
C TYR A 188 -2.17 0.27 20.93
N THR A 189 -1.74 -0.57 21.85
CA THR A 189 -1.57 -2.02 21.64
C THR A 189 -2.91 -2.70 21.37
N ASN A 190 -3.95 -2.37 22.14
CA ASN A 190 -5.27 -3.00 22.01
C ASN A 190 -5.95 -2.68 20.66
N GLU A 191 -5.87 -1.43 20.20
CA GLU A 191 -6.46 -1.03 18.92
C GLU A 191 -5.72 -1.70 17.73
N ARG A 192 -4.40 -1.83 17.82
CA ARG A 192 -3.58 -2.50 16.80
C ARG A 192 -3.85 -4.00 16.77
N PHE A 193 -3.96 -4.67 17.92
CA PHE A 193 -4.36 -6.07 18.00
C PHE A 193 -5.77 -6.30 17.46
N PHE A 194 -6.71 -5.45 17.84
CA PHE A 194 -8.07 -5.51 17.32
C PHE A 194 -8.10 -5.36 15.79
N MET A 195 -7.27 -4.50 15.25
CA MET A 195 -7.13 -4.33 13.80
C MET A 195 -6.56 -5.54 13.10
N ILE A 196 -5.53 -6.17 13.67
CA ILE A 196 -4.97 -7.42 13.17
C ILE A 196 -6.02 -8.52 13.21
N PHE A 197 -6.80 -8.60 14.29
CA PHE A 197 -7.87 -9.57 14.45
C PHE A 197 -9.02 -9.36 13.43
N ILE A 198 -9.48 -8.11 13.24
CA ILE A 198 -10.49 -7.80 12.21
C ILE A 198 -9.96 -8.11 10.82
N PHE A 199 -8.72 -7.73 10.54
CA PHE A 199 -8.07 -8.02 9.27
C PHE A 199 -8.03 -9.54 9.02
N TYR A 200 -7.53 -10.31 9.98
CA TYR A 200 -7.49 -11.77 9.90
C TYR A 200 -8.90 -12.35 9.67
N LYS A 201 -9.88 -11.95 10.48
CA LYS A 201 -11.26 -12.41 10.38
C LYS A 201 -11.87 -12.10 9.01
N SER A 202 -11.73 -10.88 8.52
CA SER A 202 -12.24 -10.46 7.21
C SER A 202 -11.60 -11.26 6.05
N CYS A 203 -10.29 -11.51 6.14
CA CYS A 203 -9.61 -12.33 5.15
C CYS A 203 -10.07 -13.80 5.18
N MET A 204 -10.36 -14.33 6.35
CA MET A 204 -10.88 -15.72 6.50
C MET A 204 -12.31 -15.84 5.98
N GLU A 205 -13.17 -14.86 6.24
CA GLU A 205 -14.56 -14.86 5.78
C GLU A 205 -14.66 -14.69 4.25
N ASN A 206 -13.79 -13.88 3.65
CA ASN A 206 -13.74 -13.67 2.19
C ASN A 206 -13.07 -14.83 1.43
N ASN A 207 -12.27 -15.66 2.11
CA ASN A 207 -11.52 -16.78 1.53
C ASN A 207 -12.12 -18.14 1.93
N SER A 208 -13.42 -18.33 1.82
CA SER A 208 -14.12 -19.57 2.21
C SER A 208 -13.73 -20.84 1.40
N LYS A 209 -12.70 -20.76 0.57
CA LYS A 209 -12.11 -21.93 -0.14
C LYS A 209 -10.58 -21.81 -0.17
N ASN A 210 -9.93 -22.47 0.76
CA ASN A 210 -8.54 -22.93 0.77
C ASN A 210 -7.50 -22.22 1.66
N LYS A 211 -7.01 -23.03 2.63
CA LYS A 211 -5.65 -23.08 3.18
C LYS A 211 -5.19 -22.01 4.17
N PHE A 212 -5.70 -22.08 5.40
CA PHE A 212 -4.99 -21.52 6.55
C PHE A 212 -4.90 -22.51 7.72
N TYR A 213 -4.34 -23.69 7.50
CA TYR A 213 -4.08 -24.66 8.58
C TYR A 213 -2.87 -24.28 9.47
N GLY A 214 -1.97 -23.42 9.01
CA GLY A 214 -0.73 -23.11 9.73
C GLY A 214 -0.87 -22.10 10.88
N LEU A 215 -1.68 -21.08 10.72
CA LEU A 215 -1.79 -19.99 11.72
C LEU A 215 -2.69 -20.37 12.92
N HIS A 216 -3.64 -21.29 12.72
CA HIS A 216 -4.50 -21.78 13.80
C HIS A 216 -3.72 -22.52 14.89
N LEU A 217 -2.61 -23.17 14.54
CA LEU A 217 -1.73 -23.86 15.49
C LEU A 217 -0.84 -22.91 16.30
N TRP A 218 -0.58 -21.69 15.79
CA TRP A 218 0.28 -20.73 16.46
C TRP A 218 -0.47 -19.86 17.48
N LEU A 219 -1.78 -19.70 17.31
CA LEU A 219 -2.64 -18.88 18.18
C LEU A 219 -3.32 -19.70 19.29
N GLN A 220 -3.11 -21.01 19.38
CA GLN A 220 -3.59 -21.79 20.52
C GLN A 220 -2.74 -21.47 21.75
N PRO A 221 -3.35 -21.07 22.89
CA PRO A 221 -2.61 -20.94 24.13
C PRO A 221 -1.98 -22.30 24.45
N LYS A 222 -0.66 -22.33 24.59
CA LYS A 222 0.02 -23.49 25.12
C LYS A 222 -0.65 -23.84 26.44
N LYS A 223 -1.41 -24.96 26.47
CA LYS A 223 -1.93 -25.52 27.72
C LYS A 223 -0.72 -25.76 28.61
N GLY A 224 -0.76 -25.13 29.77
CA GLY A 224 0.32 -25.14 30.73
C GLY A 224 0.76 -26.56 31.06
N GLU A 225 2.05 -26.75 31.04
CA GLU A 225 2.70 -27.76 31.86
C GLU A 225 2.83 -27.17 33.25
N HIS A 226 2.25 -27.87 34.23
CA HIS A 226 2.40 -27.66 35.67
C HIS A 226 3.82 -28.06 36.14
#